data_fa080a53992dd8b79d89b3831fbf64f8
#
_entry.id   fa080a53992dd8b79d89b3831fbf64f8
#
_cell.length_a   1.000
_cell.length_b   1.000
_cell.length_c   1.000
_cell.angle_alpha   90.00
_cell.angle_beta   90.00
_cell.angle_gamma   90.00
#
_symmetry.space_group_name_H-M   'P 1'
#
loop_
_entity.id
_entity.type
_entity.pdbx_description
1 polymer ?
#
loop_
_entity_poly.entity_id
_entity_poly.type
_entity_poly.pdbx_seq_one_letter_code
_entity_poly.pdbx_strand_id
1 'polypeptide(L)'
;SKYGCAEFRVGCRYYQGTRSPNNAEREDKGYSSAWLHHKGRNLHHFEYWIDYSINPGGKLVGMKMPKKYVAEMVIDRISASKNYLKEQYNDGSALAYYLNGRHMMLIDDEADYLARYLLTMLDMKGEEYLLHYMRHTLLRHKNRDYHVRDGRLYLD
;
A
#
# COMPACT_ATOMS: atom_id res chain seq x y z
N SER A 1 2.57 -23.84 8.40
CA SER A 1 3.93 -23.50 8.86
C SER A 1 4.51 -22.40 8.00
N LYS A 2 5.12 -21.37 8.61
CA LYS A 2 5.72 -20.25 7.87
C LYS A 2 6.87 -20.70 6.95
N TYR A 3 7.52 -21.83 7.29
CA TYR A 3 8.62 -22.37 6.47
C TYR A 3 8.14 -22.99 5.16
N GLY A 4 6.87 -23.35 5.07
CA GLY A 4 6.28 -23.92 3.86
C GLY A 4 5.62 -22.90 2.95
N CYS A 5 5.51 -21.62 3.36
CA CYS A 5 4.85 -20.61 2.55
C CYS A 5 5.72 -20.15 1.37
N ALA A 6 5.06 -19.59 0.35
CA ALA A 6 5.73 -19.15 -0.86
C ALA A 6 6.77 -18.07 -0.59
N GLU A 7 6.46 -17.12 0.30
CA GLU A 7 7.34 -16.00 0.66
C GLU A 7 8.65 -16.49 1.28
N PHE A 8 8.57 -17.46 2.19
CA PHE A 8 9.77 -18.00 2.82
C PHE A 8 10.65 -18.77 1.82
N ARG A 9 10.03 -19.63 1.00
CA ARG A 9 10.76 -20.41 -0.02
C ARG A 9 11.45 -19.52 -1.05
N VAL A 10 10.75 -18.50 -1.52
CA VAL A 10 11.31 -17.51 -2.45
C VAL A 10 12.41 -16.69 -1.76
N GLY A 11 12.18 -16.27 -0.52
CA GLY A 11 13.18 -15.55 0.26
C GLY A 11 14.49 -16.34 0.38
N CYS A 12 14.41 -17.64 0.72
CA CYS A 12 15.59 -18.48 0.82
C CYS A 12 16.28 -18.71 -0.53
N ARG A 13 15.51 -18.90 -1.60
CA ARG A 13 16.05 -19.22 -2.92
C ARG A 13 16.67 -18.03 -3.62
N TYR A 14 16.06 -16.84 -3.49
CA TYR A 14 16.44 -15.66 -4.26
C TYR A 14 17.12 -14.56 -3.43
N TYR A 15 17.45 -14.83 -2.18
CA TYR A 15 18.08 -13.83 -1.31
C TYR A 15 19.45 -13.43 -1.86
N GLN A 16 19.62 -12.14 -2.11
CA GLN A 16 20.86 -11.55 -2.64
C GLN A 16 21.41 -10.42 -1.76
N GLY A 17 20.68 -10.01 -0.73
CA GLY A 17 21.07 -8.94 0.18
C GLY A 17 20.97 -7.51 -0.37
N THR A 18 20.81 -7.34 -1.68
CA THR A 18 20.83 -6.04 -2.36
C THR A 18 19.51 -5.62 -2.98
N ARG A 19 18.59 -6.56 -3.19
CA ARG A 19 17.27 -6.30 -3.77
C ARG A 19 16.24 -7.28 -3.27
N SER A 20 14.96 -6.98 -3.56
CA SER A 20 13.86 -7.84 -3.18
C SER A 20 13.97 -9.22 -3.84
N PRO A 21 13.85 -10.32 -3.08
CA PRO A 21 13.76 -11.67 -3.63
C PRO A 21 12.60 -11.83 -4.64
N ASN A 22 11.51 -11.07 -4.49
CA ASN A 22 10.38 -11.08 -5.42
C ASN A 22 10.80 -10.61 -6.80
N ASN A 23 11.62 -9.58 -6.89
CA ASN A 23 12.13 -9.08 -8.17
C ASN A 23 13.08 -10.08 -8.81
N ALA A 24 13.92 -10.75 -8.02
CA ALA A 24 14.80 -11.81 -8.52
C ALA A 24 13.99 -12.98 -9.08
N GLU A 25 12.91 -13.37 -8.42
CA GLU A 25 12.01 -14.41 -8.93
C GLU A 25 11.33 -13.98 -10.23
N ARG A 26 10.89 -12.71 -10.35
CA ARG A 26 10.29 -12.19 -11.59
C ARG A 26 11.24 -12.24 -12.76
N GLU A 27 12.50 -11.92 -12.54
CA GLU A 27 13.53 -12.01 -13.59
C GLU A 27 13.77 -13.44 -14.05
N ASP A 28 13.73 -14.40 -13.12
CA ASP A 28 13.92 -15.82 -13.41
C ASP A 28 12.70 -16.46 -14.10
N LYS A 29 11.50 -16.18 -13.60
CA LYS A 29 10.27 -16.88 -14.00
C LYS A 29 9.25 -16.02 -14.74
N GLY A 30 9.43 -14.71 -14.79
CA GLY A 30 8.46 -13.77 -15.36
C GLY A 30 7.35 -13.35 -14.38
N TYR A 31 7.28 -13.93 -13.20
CA TYR A 31 6.33 -13.59 -12.14
C TYR A 31 6.92 -13.91 -10.77
N SER A 32 6.30 -13.41 -9.71
CA SER A 32 6.67 -13.75 -8.33
C SER A 32 5.54 -14.54 -7.65
N SER A 33 5.78 -15.80 -7.37
CA SER A 33 4.83 -16.65 -6.63
C SER A 33 4.68 -16.16 -5.18
N ALA A 34 5.76 -15.66 -4.58
CA ALA A 34 5.74 -15.08 -3.24
C ALA A 34 4.84 -13.85 -3.19
N TRP A 35 5.00 -12.94 -4.15
CA TRP A 35 4.17 -11.74 -4.23
C TRP A 35 2.70 -12.08 -4.45
N LEU A 36 2.40 -12.98 -5.37
CA LEU A 36 1.02 -13.40 -5.65
C LEU A 36 0.37 -14.02 -4.41
N HIS A 37 1.11 -14.85 -3.66
CA HIS A 37 0.62 -15.44 -2.41
C HIS A 37 0.40 -14.36 -1.35
N HIS A 38 1.35 -13.45 -1.18
CA HIS A 38 1.30 -12.39 -0.18
C HIS A 38 0.16 -11.41 -0.44
N LYS A 39 0.07 -10.86 -1.65
CA LYS A 39 -0.97 -9.88 -1.98
C LYS A 39 -2.38 -10.47 -1.94
N GLY A 40 -2.53 -11.75 -2.22
CA GLY A 40 -3.81 -12.44 -2.17
C GLY A 40 -4.34 -12.70 -0.76
N ARG A 41 -3.51 -12.50 0.27
CA ARG A 41 -3.84 -12.73 1.68
C ARG A 41 -3.74 -11.49 2.56
N ASN A 42 -3.32 -10.37 2.01
CA ASN A 42 -3.11 -9.14 2.77
C ASN A 42 -3.93 -8.00 2.18
N LEU A 43 -5.00 -7.65 2.86
CA LEU A 43 -5.98 -6.67 2.43
C LEU A 43 -5.44 -5.22 2.38
N HIS A 44 -4.26 -4.97 2.94
CA HIS A 44 -3.63 -3.65 2.85
C HIS A 44 -2.85 -3.41 1.54
N HIS A 45 -2.82 -4.40 0.64
CA HIS A 45 -2.31 -4.22 -0.72
C HIS A 45 -3.44 -3.82 -1.65
N PHE A 46 -3.27 -2.71 -2.39
CA PHE A 46 -4.31 -2.23 -3.30
C PHE A 46 -4.64 -3.27 -4.37
N GLU A 47 -3.68 -4.12 -4.75
CA GLU A 47 -3.85 -5.17 -5.76
C GLU A 47 -4.86 -6.24 -5.35
N TYR A 48 -5.14 -6.38 -4.07
CA TYR A 48 -6.24 -7.23 -3.59
C TYR A 48 -7.60 -6.66 -4.03
N TRP A 49 -7.74 -5.32 -4.11
CA TRP A 49 -8.99 -4.62 -4.35
C TRP A 49 -9.17 -4.29 -5.83
N ILE A 50 -8.94 -5.27 -6.69
CA ILE A 50 -9.11 -5.13 -8.14
C ILE A 50 -10.16 -6.13 -8.60
N ASP A 51 -11.16 -5.63 -9.34
CA ASP A 51 -12.24 -6.45 -9.89
C ASP A 51 -12.75 -5.82 -11.19
N TYR A 52 -13.62 -6.51 -11.87
CA TYR A 52 -14.24 -6.00 -13.07
C TYR A 52 -15.32 -4.97 -12.74
N SER A 53 -15.33 -3.88 -13.51
CA SER A 53 -16.43 -2.94 -13.47
C SER A 53 -17.72 -3.60 -13.99
N ILE A 54 -18.85 -3.30 -13.35
CA ILE A 54 -20.18 -3.72 -13.84
C ILE A 54 -20.66 -2.86 -15.01
N ASN A 55 -19.95 -1.77 -15.33
CA ASN A 55 -20.28 -0.90 -16.45
C ASN A 55 -20.03 -1.61 -17.79
N PRO A 56 -20.73 -1.20 -18.87
CA PRO A 56 -20.48 -1.76 -20.19
C PRO A 56 -18.99 -1.68 -20.57
N GLY A 57 -18.43 -2.81 -21.02
CA GLY A 57 -17.01 -2.92 -21.37
C GLY A 57 -16.16 -3.68 -20.36
N GLY A 58 -16.64 -3.91 -19.13
CA GLY A 58 -16.06 -4.86 -18.17
C GLY A 58 -14.56 -4.71 -17.90
N LYS A 59 -14.04 -3.50 -17.73
CA LYS A 59 -12.63 -3.26 -17.44
C LYS A 59 -12.29 -3.59 -15.99
N LEU A 60 -11.07 -4.06 -15.77
CA LEU A 60 -10.51 -4.16 -14.42
C LEU A 60 -10.36 -2.77 -13.81
N VAL A 61 -10.85 -2.60 -12.60
CA VAL A 61 -10.80 -1.32 -11.86
C VAL A 61 -10.42 -1.58 -10.41
N GLY A 62 -9.87 -0.55 -9.76
CA GLY A 62 -9.66 -0.55 -8.32
C GLY A 62 -10.98 -0.36 -7.59
N MET A 63 -11.24 -1.23 -6.62
CA MET A 63 -12.38 -1.10 -5.72
C MET A 63 -11.98 -0.32 -4.48
N LYS A 64 -12.92 0.39 -3.87
CA LYS A 64 -12.66 1.22 -2.70
C LYS A 64 -12.14 0.39 -1.54
N MET A 65 -10.95 0.71 -1.08
CA MET A 65 -10.36 0.09 0.11
C MET A 65 -10.98 0.72 1.36
N PRO A 66 -11.38 -0.09 2.36
CA PRO A 66 -11.73 0.47 3.66
C PRO A 66 -10.60 1.29 4.27
N LYS A 67 -10.93 2.34 5.01
CA LYS A 67 -9.92 3.26 5.57
C LYS A 67 -8.86 2.57 6.42
N LYS A 68 -9.23 1.52 7.12
CA LYS A 68 -8.31 0.69 7.90
C LYS A 68 -7.19 0.13 7.03
N TYR A 69 -7.53 -0.40 5.87
CA TYR A 69 -6.55 -1.02 4.98
C TYR A 69 -5.72 0.01 4.22
N VAL A 70 -6.30 1.18 3.94
CA VAL A 70 -5.51 2.31 3.41
C VAL A 70 -4.46 2.75 4.43
N ALA A 71 -4.84 2.87 5.70
CA ALA A 71 -3.92 3.22 6.78
C ALA A 71 -2.81 2.16 6.93
N GLU A 72 -3.17 0.87 6.91
CA GLU A 72 -2.20 -0.23 6.97
C GLU A 72 -1.25 -0.20 5.76
N MET A 73 -1.77 0.08 4.56
CA MET A 73 -0.96 0.23 3.35
C MET A 73 0.06 1.36 3.49
N VAL A 74 -0.35 2.50 4.03
CA VAL A 74 0.54 3.64 4.26
C VAL A 74 1.64 3.28 5.27
N ILE A 75 1.29 2.64 6.38
CA ILE A 75 2.28 2.20 7.39
C ILE A 75 3.26 1.19 6.77
N ASP A 76 2.78 0.26 5.97
CA ASP A 76 3.61 -0.73 5.28
C ASP A 76 4.62 -0.03 4.35
N ARG A 77 4.18 0.98 3.59
CA ARG A 77 5.03 1.78 2.71
C ARG A 77 6.07 2.60 3.48
N ILE A 78 5.72 3.15 4.62
CA ILE A 78 6.66 3.86 5.51
C ILE A 78 7.74 2.89 5.99
N SER A 79 7.34 1.73 6.48
CA SER A 79 8.25 0.70 6.96
C SER A 79 9.19 0.21 5.86
N ALA A 80 8.67 -0.03 4.66
CA ALA A 80 9.47 -0.41 3.51
C ALA A 80 10.48 0.68 3.12
N SER A 81 10.05 1.94 3.10
CA SER A 81 10.94 3.07 2.79
C SER A 81 12.09 3.19 3.80
N LYS A 82 11.80 3.04 5.09
CA LYS A 82 12.84 3.03 6.14
C LYS A 82 13.83 1.89 5.93
N ASN A 83 13.33 0.71 5.60
CA ASN A 83 14.16 -0.47 5.42
C ASN A 83 15.08 -0.37 4.19
N TYR A 84 14.58 0.19 3.08
CA TYR A 84 15.38 0.33 1.85
C TYR A 84 16.31 1.54 1.85
N LEU A 85 15.87 2.68 2.39
CA LEU A 85 16.63 3.92 2.35
C LEU A 85 17.58 4.09 3.54
N LYS A 86 17.26 3.47 4.67
CA LYS A 86 18.07 3.55 5.90
C LYS A 86 18.39 4.99 6.28
N GLU A 87 19.65 5.40 6.27
CA GLU A 87 20.08 6.75 6.63
C GLU A 87 19.56 7.84 5.69
N GLN A 88 19.20 7.48 4.46
CA GLN A 88 18.66 8.41 3.47
C GLN A 88 17.15 8.63 3.60
N TYR A 89 16.50 7.87 4.50
CA TYR A 89 15.07 8.04 4.76
C TYR A 89 14.78 9.40 5.39
N ASN A 90 13.73 10.05 4.90
CA ASN A 90 13.13 11.23 5.52
C ASN A 90 11.61 11.15 5.44
N ASP A 91 10.90 12.09 6.06
CA ASP A 91 9.45 12.07 6.12
C ASP A 91 8.75 12.19 4.76
N GLY A 92 9.44 12.71 3.75
CA GLY A 92 8.91 12.81 2.38
C GLY A 92 9.18 11.59 1.50
N SER A 93 9.97 10.63 1.97
CA SER A 93 10.42 9.49 1.15
C SER A 93 9.28 8.60 0.67
N ALA A 94 8.35 8.25 1.56
CA ALA A 94 7.25 7.37 1.21
C ALA A 94 6.27 8.04 0.23
N LEU A 95 6.01 9.33 0.38
CA LEU A 95 5.18 10.10 -0.56
C LEU A 95 5.83 10.13 -1.95
N ALA A 96 7.13 10.45 -2.01
CA ALA A 96 7.85 10.50 -3.28
C ALA A 96 7.81 9.16 -4.01
N TYR A 97 8.02 8.07 -3.29
CA TYR A 97 7.95 6.73 -3.87
C TYR A 97 6.53 6.39 -4.38
N TYR A 98 5.51 6.73 -3.60
CA TYR A 98 4.11 6.52 -3.98
C TYR A 98 3.76 7.26 -5.26
N LEU A 99 4.09 8.55 -5.33
CA LEU A 99 3.80 9.39 -6.50
C LEU A 99 4.56 8.92 -7.74
N ASN A 100 5.80 8.47 -7.58
CA ASN A 100 6.61 7.96 -8.68
C ASN A 100 6.01 6.69 -9.30
N GLY A 101 5.41 5.83 -8.49
CA GLY A 101 4.77 4.59 -8.95
C GLY A 101 3.27 4.71 -9.23
N ARG A 102 2.66 5.86 -9.00
CA ARG A 102 1.19 6.03 -9.06
C ARG A 102 0.60 5.66 -10.41
N HIS A 103 1.28 5.98 -11.49
CA HIS A 103 0.81 5.70 -12.86
C HIS A 103 0.66 4.21 -13.18
N MET A 104 1.32 3.32 -12.41
CA MET A 104 1.23 1.87 -12.56
C MET A 104 0.20 1.24 -11.64
N MET A 105 -0.48 2.03 -10.81
CA MET A 105 -1.42 1.51 -9.81
C MET A 105 -2.85 1.56 -10.33
N LEU A 106 -3.53 0.43 -10.25
CA LEU A 106 -4.96 0.34 -10.47
C LEU A 106 -5.68 0.44 -9.12
N ILE A 107 -5.73 1.64 -8.57
CA ILE A 107 -6.28 1.93 -7.25
C ILE A 107 -7.50 2.84 -7.38
N ASP A 108 -8.52 2.62 -6.55
CA ASP A 108 -9.71 3.46 -6.44
C ASP A 108 -9.32 4.92 -6.11
N ASP A 109 -10.02 5.87 -6.72
CA ASP A 109 -9.70 7.30 -6.57
C ASP A 109 -9.81 7.80 -5.14
N GLU A 110 -10.81 7.37 -4.39
CA GLU A 110 -10.96 7.77 -2.98
C GLU A 110 -9.86 7.16 -2.11
N ALA A 111 -9.52 5.89 -2.33
CA ALA A 111 -8.42 5.23 -1.63
C ALA A 111 -7.08 5.89 -1.95
N ASP A 112 -6.84 6.25 -3.22
CA ASP A 112 -5.66 6.99 -3.65
C ASP A 112 -5.59 8.36 -2.96
N TYR A 113 -6.69 9.08 -2.92
CA TYR A 113 -6.74 10.38 -2.24
C TYR A 113 -6.38 10.25 -0.76
N LEU A 114 -7.00 9.29 -0.06
CA LEU A 114 -6.70 9.06 1.35
C LEU A 114 -5.23 8.68 1.58
N ALA A 115 -4.68 7.79 0.75
CA ALA A 115 -3.28 7.41 0.85
C ALA A 115 -2.35 8.62 0.69
N ARG A 116 -2.59 9.45 -0.34
CA ARG A 116 -1.80 10.68 -0.56
C ARG A 116 -1.99 11.70 0.55
N TYR A 117 -3.20 11.83 1.07
CA TYR A 117 -3.51 12.69 2.21
C TYR A 117 -2.67 12.32 3.44
N LEU A 118 -2.63 11.03 3.77
CA LEU A 118 -1.85 10.53 4.90
C LEU A 118 -0.33 10.68 4.68
N LEU A 119 0.14 10.37 3.49
CA LEU A 119 1.57 10.51 3.15
C LEU A 119 2.01 11.97 3.11
N THR A 120 1.15 12.88 2.67
CA THR A 120 1.42 14.32 2.70
C THR A 120 1.45 14.84 4.14
N MET A 121 0.57 14.32 4.99
CA MET A 121 0.58 14.64 6.44
C MET A 121 1.90 14.21 7.07
N LEU A 122 2.40 13.02 6.73
CA LEU A 122 3.71 12.56 7.18
C LEU A 122 4.81 13.52 6.76
N ASP A 123 4.84 13.91 5.48
CA ASP A 123 5.85 14.81 4.94
C ASP A 123 5.84 16.19 5.63
N MET A 124 4.66 16.73 5.84
CA MET A 124 4.50 18.10 6.39
C MET A 124 4.53 18.17 7.91
N LYS A 125 4.07 17.13 8.61
CA LYS A 125 3.81 17.16 10.06
C LYS A 125 4.63 16.12 10.84
N GLY A 126 5.20 15.14 10.19
CA GLY A 126 5.98 14.08 10.83
C GLY A 126 5.18 12.85 11.26
N GLU A 127 5.91 11.83 11.66
CA GLU A 127 5.36 10.49 11.94
C GLU A 127 4.46 10.48 13.18
N GLU A 128 4.85 11.16 14.27
CA GLU A 128 4.04 11.22 15.49
C GLU A 128 2.67 11.84 15.21
N TYR A 129 2.65 12.91 14.44
CA TYR A 129 1.41 13.57 14.05
C TYR A 129 0.51 12.65 13.23
N LEU A 130 1.09 11.96 12.24
CA LEU A 130 0.37 11.00 11.40
C LEU A 130 -0.24 9.88 12.23
N LEU A 131 0.54 9.26 13.11
CA LEU A 131 0.05 8.15 13.94
C LEU A 131 -1.04 8.61 14.92
N HIS A 132 -0.90 9.79 15.47
CA HIS A 132 -1.94 10.39 16.32
C HIS A 132 -3.24 10.62 15.53
N TYR A 133 -3.15 11.19 14.34
CA TYR A 133 -4.29 11.38 13.44
C TYR A 133 -4.97 10.05 13.09
N MET A 134 -4.20 9.05 12.70
CA MET A 134 -4.73 7.73 12.38
C MET A 134 -5.51 7.13 13.56
N ARG A 135 -4.93 7.18 14.73
CA ARG A 135 -5.52 6.58 15.94
C ARG A 135 -6.73 7.32 16.45
N HIS A 136 -6.67 8.64 16.52
CA HIS A 136 -7.66 9.46 17.23
C HIS A 136 -8.70 10.12 16.31
N THR A 137 -8.45 10.16 15.00
CA THR A 137 -9.35 10.79 14.04
C THR A 137 -9.83 9.79 12.99
N LEU A 138 -8.93 9.27 12.17
CA LEU A 138 -9.28 8.41 11.05
C LEU A 138 -9.97 7.12 11.49
N LEU A 139 -9.39 6.42 12.45
CA LEU A 139 -9.84 5.10 12.89
C LEU A 139 -10.66 5.12 14.20
N ARG A 140 -10.95 6.30 14.72
CA ARG A 140 -11.72 6.45 15.95
C ARG A 140 -13.09 5.78 15.89
N HIS A 141 -13.79 5.93 14.78
CA HIS A 141 -15.10 5.33 14.53
C HIS A 141 -14.96 4.24 13.48
N LYS A 142 -14.71 3.02 13.92
CA LYS A 142 -14.39 1.87 13.05
C LYS A 142 -15.45 1.58 11.98
N ASN A 143 -16.74 1.81 12.31
CA ASN A 143 -17.85 1.49 11.43
C ASN A 143 -18.25 2.65 10.52
N ARG A 144 -17.57 3.77 10.61
CA ARG A 144 -17.83 4.92 9.74
C ARG A 144 -16.89 4.89 8.54
N ASP A 145 -17.44 5.24 7.41
CA ASP A 145 -16.70 5.29 6.15
C ASP A 145 -16.03 6.66 5.95
N TYR A 146 -15.28 6.78 4.87
CA TYR A 146 -14.71 8.03 4.41
C TYR A 146 -15.21 8.31 2.99
N HIS A 147 -15.27 9.59 2.63
CA HIS A 147 -15.63 10.03 1.28
C HIS A 147 -14.76 11.17 0.84
N VAL A 148 -14.55 11.26 -0.48
CA VAL A 148 -13.87 12.38 -1.10
C VAL A 148 -14.85 13.08 -2.03
N ARG A 149 -15.12 14.35 -1.76
CA ARG A 149 -16.02 15.18 -2.57
C ARG A 149 -15.37 16.54 -2.79
N ASP A 150 -15.37 16.99 -4.04
CA ASP A 150 -14.82 18.31 -4.41
C ASP A 150 -13.39 18.52 -3.88
N GLY A 151 -12.56 17.49 -3.96
CA GLY A 151 -11.18 17.53 -3.52
C GLY A 151 -10.98 17.60 -2.00
N ARG A 152 -11.99 17.19 -1.22
CA ARG A 152 -11.92 17.18 0.25
C ARG A 152 -12.26 15.81 0.81
N LEU A 153 -11.58 15.47 1.90
CA LEU A 153 -11.82 14.25 2.65
C LEU A 153 -12.89 14.51 3.73
N TYR A 154 -13.87 13.64 3.78
CA TYR A 154 -14.92 13.61 4.81
C TYR A 154 -14.86 12.26 5.53
N LEU A 155 -14.91 12.32 6.85
CA LEU A 155 -14.99 11.13 7.72
C LEU A 155 -16.39 11.09 8.31
N ASP A 156 -17.16 10.09 7.94
CA ASP A 156 -18.56 9.96 8.40
C ASP A 156 -18.68 9.49 9.85
#